data_f2498ac99da2ce2336f67e1d5aab08a2
#
_entry.id   f2498ac99da2ce2336f67e1d5aab08a2
#
_cell.length_a   1.000
_cell.length_b   1.000
_cell.length_c   1.000
_cell.angle_alpha   90.00
_cell.angle_beta   90.00
_cell.angle_gamma   90.00
#
_symmetry.space_group_name_H-M   'P 1'
#
loop_
_entity.id
_entity.type
_entity.pdbx_description
1 polymer ?
#
loop_
_entity_poly.entity_id
_entity_poly.type
_entity_poly.pdbx_seq_one_letter_code
_entity_poly.pdbx_strand_id
1 'polypeptide(L)'
;MVDNRKNNAQMKKTFKHILLAGAALTALVACSNVDYTGEYSEDGTYQSGNQAYFYFAEPGDSVLNYSFGVKPLDTLTHVVYVPVNLAGRLSADKQAFRVEVGAGSTAVSGKHYTLDADTLAFLPNSHRAYVPVKLIRENLSEDKNDSIKLVLNLVPTAEMGVRFKANNRVKITFNNVLSKPDFWTVLETYWGLGAFTKNKYRKLLSYYDGNEDAIRKILTGTDATAQGYLYQRVQEVIAYFAAHPDEL
;
A
#
# COMPACT_ATOMS: atom_id res chain seq x y z
N MET A 1 18.49 33.29 -82.82
CA MET A 1 18.44 32.02 -82.09
C MET A 1 18.93 32.21 -80.63
N VAL A 2 18.59 33.34 -79.97
CA VAL A 2 19.11 33.71 -78.64
C VAL A 2 17.99 33.90 -77.57
N ASP A 3 16.72 33.90 -78.00
CA ASP A 3 15.62 34.33 -77.07
C ASP A 3 14.93 33.15 -76.32
N ASN A 4 15.11 31.93 -76.77
CA ASN A 4 14.38 30.83 -76.15
C ASN A 4 15.03 30.22 -74.85
N ARG A 5 16.32 30.55 -74.56
CA ARG A 5 17.03 30.08 -73.40
C ARG A 5 16.74 30.93 -72.18
N LYS A 6 16.50 32.21 -72.33
CA LYS A 6 16.18 33.12 -71.18
C LYS A 6 14.76 32.89 -70.60
N ASN A 7 13.80 32.62 -71.53
CA ASN A 7 12.43 32.31 -71.12
C ASN A 7 12.31 30.98 -70.34
N ASN A 8 13.08 29.98 -70.73
CA ASN A 8 13.07 28.69 -69.99
C ASN A 8 13.74 28.76 -68.68
N ALA A 9 14.74 29.62 -68.44
CA ALA A 9 15.38 29.82 -67.13
C ALA A 9 14.50 30.61 -66.18
N GLN A 10 13.76 31.58 -66.68
CA GLN A 10 12.81 32.37 -65.88
C GLN A 10 11.57 31.54 -65.47
N MET A 11 11.05 30.74 -66.44
CA MET A 11 9.92 29.85 -66.19
C MET A 11 10.28 28.75 -65.13
N LYS A 12 11.51 28.22 -65.18
CA LYS A 12 11.97 27.27 -64.13
C LYS A 12 12.16 27.90 -62.78
N LYS A 13 12.56 29.18 -62.67
CA LYS A 13 12.65 29.89 -61.38
C LYS A 13 11.27 30.20 -60.84
N THR A 14 10.33 30.66 -61.65
CA THR A 14 8.94 30.93 -61.23
C THR A 14 8.25 29.65 -60.76
N PHE A 15 8.46 28.50 -61.42
CA PHE A 15 7.89 27.21 -61.04
C PHE A 15 8.47 26.70 -59.71
N LYS A 16 9.78 26.93 -59.44
CA LYS A 16 10.38 26.61 -58.14
C LYS A 16 9.79 27.44 -56.99
N HIS A 17 9.53 28.71 -57.18
CA HIS A 17 8.94 29.58 -56.16
C HIS A 17 7.46 29.25 -55.91
N ILE A 18 6.71 28.81 -56.94
CA ILE A 18 5.33 28.38 -56.79
C ILE A 18 5.28 27.03 -56.02
N LEU A 19 6.22 26.11 -56.31
CA LEU A 19 6.33 24.82 -55.60
C LEU A 19 6.75 25.01 -54.13
N LEU A 20 7.67 25.95 -53.82
CA LEU A 20 8.06 26.28 -52.46
C LEU A 20 6.93 26.98 -51.69
N ALA A 21 6.19 27.89 -52.33
CA ALA A 21 5.04 28.53 -51.71
C ALA A 21 3.88 27.56 -51.44
N GLY A 22 3.63 26.59 -52.36
CA GLY A 22 2.65 25.54 -52.16
C GLY A 22 3.02 24.59 -51.03
N ALA A 23 4.30 24.23 -50.86
CA ALA A 23 4.78 23.38 -49.78
C ALA A 23 4.74 24.10 -48.42
N ALA A 24 4.95 25.42 -48.41
CA ALA A 24 4.84 26.21 -47.17
C ALA A 24 3.39 26.40 -46.73
N LEU A 25 2.43 26.51 -47.61
CA LEU A 25 1.00 26.58 -47.29
C LEU A 25 0.45 25.25 -46.77
N THR A 26 0.94 24.10 -47.28
CA THR A 26 0.49 22.80 -46.74
C THR A 26 1.08 22.48 -45.38
N ALA A 27 2.25 23.04 -45.02
CA ALA A 27 2.82 22.88 -43.70
C ALA A 27 2.06 23.67 -42.59
N LEU A 28 1.35 24.74 -42.98
CA LEU A 28 0.55 25.53 -42.03
C LEU A 28 -0.83 24.91 -41.71
N VAL A 29 -1.31 23.98 -42.56
CA VAL A 29 -2.58 23.27 -42.33
C VAL A 29 -2.39 21.99 -41.51
N ALA A 30 -1.15 21.50 -41.40
CA ALA A 30 -0.84 20.27 -40.66
C ALA A 30 -0.83 20.45 -39.12
N CYS A 31 -0.97 21.68 -38.60
CA CYS A 31 -1.04 21.96 -37.16
C CYS A 31 -2.44 22.35 -36.68
N SER A 32 -3.47 22.32 -37.52
CA SER A 32 -4.84 22.54 -37.09
C SER A 32 -5.61 21.22 -37.15
N ASN A 33 -6.14 20.87 -35.99
CA ASN A 33 -7.03 19.75 -35.73
C ASN A 33 -6.34 18.42 -35.43
N VAL A 34 -5.61 18.37 -34.32
CA VAL A 34 -5.78 17.22 -33.46
C VAL A 34 -7.15 17.43 -32.80
N ASP A 35 -8.17 16.83 -33.39
CA ASP A 35 -9.48 16.74 -32.78
C ASP A 35 -9.29 15.87 -31.51
N TYR A 36 -9.12 16.53 -30.38
CA TYR A 36 -9.24 15.91 -29.05
C TYR A 36 -10.73 15.63 -28.81
N THR A 37 -11.32 14.79 -29.66
CA THR A 37 -12.71 14.40 -29.52
C THR A 37 -12.84 13.52 -28.30
N GLY A 38 -13.45 14.06 -27.26
CA GLY A 38 -14.13 13.32 -26.20
C GLY A 38 -13.45 13.21 -24.87
N GLU A 39 -12.13 13.49 -24.69
CA GLU A 39 -11.47 13.40 -23.38
C GLU A 39 -11.13 14.76 -22.74
N TYR A 40 -11.26 15.86 -23.48
CA TYR A 40 -11.00 17.22 -22.97
C TYR A 40 -12.26 18.07 -23.09
N SER A 41 -12.55 18.85 -22.06
CA SER A 41 -13.61 19.86 -22.11
C SER A 41 -13.16 21.05 -22.97
N GLU A 42 -14.13 21.88 -23.44
CA GLU A 42 -13.87 23.12 -24.19
C GLU A 42 -12.95 24.10 -23.43
N ASP A 43 -12.86 23.96 -22.11
CA ASP A 43 -11.95 24.73 -21.22
C ASP A 43 -10.56 24.09 -21.08
N GLY A 44 -10.22 23.05 -21.85
CA GLY A 44 -8.92 22.39 -21.88
C GLY A 44 -8.64 21.47 -20.69
N THR A 45 -9.65 21.13 -19.88
CA THR A 45 -9.49 20.20 -18.78
C THR A 45 -9.72 18.75 -19.23
N TYR A 46 -8.89 17.82 -18.73
CA TYR A 46 -9.04 16.40 -18.98
C TYR A 46 -10.33 15.86 -18.36
N GLN A 47 -11.22 15.31 -19.16
CA GLN A 47 -12.54 14.79 -18.72
C GLN A 47 -12.57 13.28 -18.49
N SER A 48 -11.47 12.62 -18.16
CA SER A 48 -11.62 11.27 -17.63
C SER A 48 -12.35 11.36 -16.29
N GLY A 49 -13.37 10.52 -16.10
CA GLY A 49 -14.06 10.41 -14.82
C GLY A 49 -13.07 10.16 -13.67
N ASN A 50 -13.47 10.47 -12.46
CA ASN A 50 -12.65 10.27 -11.27
C ASN A 50 -12.19 8.81 -11.14
N GLN A 51 -10.95 8.61 -10.69
CA GLN A 51 -10.30 7.31 -10.58
C GLN A 51 -9.85 7.08 -9.14
N ALA A 52 -10.22 5.94 -8.56
CA ALA A 52 -9.68 5.49 -7.27
C ALA A 52 -8.50 4.55 -7.48
N TYR A 53 -7.50 4.63 -6.61
CA TYR A 53 -6.37 3.71 -6.58
C TYR A 53 -5.84 3.55 -5.15
N PHE A 54 -5.35 2.35 -4.80
CA PHE A 54 -4.63 2.16 -3.54
C PHE A 54 -3.33 2.94 -3.60
N TYR A 55 -3.05 3.69 -2.53
CA TYR A 55 -1.81 4.45 -2.44
C TYR A 55 -0.74 3.62 -1.74
N PHE A 56 0.38 3.43 -2.43
CA PHE A 56 1.58 2.80 -1.91
C PHE A 56 2.76 3.76 -2.06
N ALA A 57 3.52 3.97 -0.98
CA ALA A 57 4.71 4.83 -1.00
C ALA A 57 5.82 4.16 -1.82
N GLU A 58 5.95 2.82 -1.68
CA GLU A 58 6.91 2.00 -2.41
C GLU A 58 6.20 0.84 -3.12
N PRO A 59 6.78 0.28 -4.20
CA PRO A 59 6.17 -0.82 -4.97
C PRO A 59 5.85 -2.07 -4.14
N GLY A 60 6.57 -2.31 -3.03
CA GLY A 60 6.35 -3.44 -2.12
C GLY A 60 5.17 -3.28 -1.16
N ASP A 61 4.67 -2.07 -0.95
CA ASP A 61 3.66 -1.73 0.06
C ASP A 61 2.25 -2.25 -0.29
N SER A 62 2.08 -2.89 -1.45
CA SER A 62 0.84 -3.58 -1.80
C SER A 62 0.57 -4.83 -0.95
N VAL A 63 1.52 -5.21 -0.07
CA VAL A 63 1.39 -6.30 0.89
C VAL A 63 1.53 -5.77 2.30
N LEU A 64 0.43 -5.76 3.04
CA LEU A 64 0.40 -5.37 4.45
C LEU A 64 0.47 -6.63 5.31
N ASN A 65 1.36 -6.63 6.30
CA ASN A 65 1.53 -7.78 7.20
C ASN A 65 1.19 -7.37 8.63
N TYR A 66 0.46 -8.23 9.35
CA TYR A 66 0.17 -8.04 10.76
C TYR A 66 0.25 -9.37 11.51
N SER A 67 0.89 -9.37 12.68
CA SER A 67 0.93 -10.52 13.57
C SER A 67 0.33 -10.18 14.92
N PHE A 68 -0.68 -10.96 15.32
CA PHE A 68 -1.19 -10.94 16.70
C PHE A 68 -0.26 -11.67 17.66
N GLY A 69 0.60 -12.58 17.17
CA GLY A 69 1.46 -13.41 17.99
C GLY A 69 2.35 -12.61 18.95
N VAL A 70 2.88 -11.48 18.49
CA VAL A 70 3.73 -10.57 19.30
C VAL A 70 2.94 -9.60 20.16
N LYS A 71 1.60 -9.57 20.05
CA LYS A 71 0.73 -8.66 20.82
C LYS A 71 0.21 -9.34 22.09
N PRO A 72 -0.17 -8.56 23.12
CA PRO A 72 -0.82 -9.07 24.31
C PRO A 72 -2.04 -9.94 23.98
N LEU A 73 -2.35 -10.91 24.85
CA LEU A 73 -3.45 -11.86 24.60
C LEU A 73 -4.83 -11.20 24.57
N ASP A 74 -5.01 -10.10 25.27
CA ASP A 74 -6.23 -9.29 25.30
C ASP A 74 -6.42 -8.42 24.04
N THR A 75 -5.41 -8.34 23.16
CA THR A 75 -5.53 -7.72 21.85
C THR A 75 -6.30 -8.65 20.92
N LEU A 76 -7.63 -8.57 20.95
CA LEU A 76 -8.52 -9.44 20.19
C LEU A 76 -8.76 -8.99 18.76
N THR A 77 -8.59 -7.72 18.48
CA THR A 77 -8.82 -7.15 17.14
C THR A 77 -7.77 -6.08 16.80
N HIS A 78 -7.59 -5.86 15.49
CA HIS A 78 -6.76 -4.76 14.98
C HIS A 78 -7.36 -4.19 13.71
N VAL A 79 -7.33 -2.85 13.54
CA VAL A 79 -7.83 -2.21 12.32
C VAL A 79 -6.65 -1.81 11.44
N VAL A 80 -6.63 -2.37 10.24
CA VAL A 80 -5.71 -1.96 9.18
C VAL A 80 -6.42 -0.93 8.30
N TYR A 81 -5.83 0.25 8.16
CA TYR A 81 -6.33 1.30 7.30
C TYR A 81 -5.59 1.27 5.96
N VAL A 82 -6.26 0.79 4.91
CA VAL A 82 -5.66 0.75 3.56
C VAL A 82 -5.91 2.08 2.87
N PRO A 83 -4.88 2.87 2.54
CA PRO A 83 -5.07 4.17 1.93
C PRO A 83 -5.51 4.07 0.47
N VAL A 84 -6.50 4.88 0.11
CA VAL A 84 -7.02 5.05 -1.25
C VAL A 84 -6.91 6.51 -1.63
N ASN A 85 -6.37 6.80 -2.80
CA ASN A 85 -6.30 8.14 -3.35
C ASN A 85 -7.24 8.30 -4.55
N LEU A 86 -7.68 9.53 -4.74
CA LEU A 86 -8.49 9.99 -5.85
C LEU A 86 -7.58 10.69 -6.88
N ALA A 87 -7.64 10.23 -8.12
CA ALA A 87 -7.13 10.96 -9.27
C ALA A 87 -8.33 11.52 -10.05
N GLY A 88 -8.45 12.83 -10.09
CA GLY A 88 -9.56 13.54 -10.72
C GLY A 88 -9.99 14.78 -9.95
N ARG A 89 -11.24 15.15 -10.11
CA ARG A 89 -11.79 16.40 -9.50
C ARG A 89 -12.30 16.14 -8.09
N LEU A 90 -11.98 17.04 -7.18
CA LEU A 90 -12.61 17.06 -5.86
C LEU A 90 -14.08 17.47 -5.99
N SER A 91 -14.90 16.97 -5.10
CA SER A 91 -16.33 17.32 -5.03
C SER A 91 -16.66 17.88 -3.65
N ALA A 92 -17.63 18.78 -3.59
CA ALA A 92 -18.23 19.24 -2.35
C ALA A 92 -19.09 18.13 -1.69
N ASP A 93 -19.45 17.10 -2.44
CA ASP A 93 -20.18 15.93 -1.98
C ASP A 93 -19.24 14.73 -1.79
N LYS A 94 -19.71 13.74 -1.02
CA LYS A 94 -19.01 12.47 -0.88
C LYS A 94 -18.96 11.74 -2.23
N GLN A 95 -17.79 11.17 -2.52
CA GLN A 95 -17.57 10.38 -3.74
C GLN A 95 -17.34 8.92 -3.36
N ALA A 96 -18.34 8.08 -3.58
CA ALA A 96 -18.28 6.66 -3.25
C ALA A 96 -17.28 5.92 -4.14
N PHE A 97 -16.58 4.95 -3.55
CA PHE A 97 -15.80 3.95 -4.28
C PHE A 97 -16.09 2.56 -3.71
N ARG A 98 -15.74 1.51 -4.45
CA ARG A 98 -16.08 0.14 -4.08
C ARG A 98 -14.84 -0.75 -4.04
N VAL A 99 -14.81 -1.64 -3.06
CA VAL A 99 -13.84 -2.75 -2.98
C VAL A 99 -14.57 -4.08 -2.94
N GLU A 100 -13.94 -5.10 -3.50
CA GLU A 100 -14.40 -6.48 -3.44
C GLU A 100 -13.28 -7.40 -2.97
N VAL A 101 -13.67 -8.50 -2.33
CA VAL A 101 -12.72 -9.54 -1.93
C VAL A 101 -12.25 -10.28 -3.17
N GLY A 102 -10.94 -10.23 -3.42
CA GLY A 102 -10.32 -10.81 -4.60
C GLY A 102 -10.02 -12.29 -4.47
N ALA A 103 -9.85 -12.93 -5.62
CA ALA A 103 -9.36 -14.30 -5.71
C ALA A 103 -8.00 -14.45 -5.02
N GLY A 104 -7.79 -15.57 -4.35
CA GLY A 104 -6.61 -15.87 -3.53
C GLY A 104 -6.73 -15.43 -2.08
N SER A 105 -7.89 -14.88 -1.65
CA SER A 105 -8.21 -14.72 -0.24
C SER A 105 -8.47 -16.07 0.42
N THR A 106 -7.86 -16.27 1.60
CA THR A 106 -8.18 -17.39 2.51
C THR A 106 -8.94 -16.89 3.74
N ALA A 107 -8.99 -15.57 3.92
CA ALA A 107 -9.75 -14.93 4.98
C ALA A 107 -11.26 -15.09 4.74
N VAL A 108 -12.01 -15.37 5.81
CA VAL A 108 -13.46 -15.50 5.80
C VAL A 108 -14.07 -14.33 6.57
N SER A 109 -15.02 -13.62 5.94
CA SER A 109 -15.73 -12.51 6.55
C SER A 109 -16.50 -12.98 7.79
N GLY A 110 -16.51 -12.12 8.83
CA GLY A 110 -17.12 -12.42 10.13
C GLY A 110 -16.29 -13.37 11.01
N LYS A 111 -15.37 -14.16 10.43
CA LYS A 111 -14.50 -15.08 11.15
C LYS A 111 -13.10 -14.51 11.36
N HIS A 112 -12.48 -14.01 10.30
CA HIS A 112 -11.10 -13.54 10.32
C HIS A 112 -10.99 -12.02 10.20
N TYR A 113 -12.01 -11.38 9.63
CA TYR A 113 -12.08 -9.93 9.47
C TYR A 113 -13.53 -9.45 9.36
N THR A 114 -13.73 -8.14 9.56
CA THR A 114 -14.93 -7.42 9.14
C THR A 114 -14.54 -6.22 8.30
N LEU A 115 -15.35 -5.94 7.28
CA LEU A 115 -15.20 -4.83 6.34
C LEU A 115 -16.59 -4.32 5.98
N ASP A 116 -16.85 -3.03 6.21
CA ASP A 116 -18.04 -2.36 5.72
C ASP A 116 -17.72 -1.74 4.35
N ALA A 117 -18.00 -2.49 3.31
CA ALA A 117 -17.68 -2.11 1.93
C ALA A 117 -18.69 -1.10 1.34
N ASP A 118 -19.87 -0.95 1.94
CA ASP A 118 -20.97 -0.13 1.38
C ASP A 118 -20.85 1.35 1.79
N THR A 119 -20.04 1.66 2.80
CA THR A 119 -19.86 3.03 3.33
C THR A 119 -18.60 3.73 2.85
N LEU A 120 -17.85 3.12 1.93
CA LEU A 120 -16.56 3.63 1.47
C LEU A 120 -16.73 4.85 0.55
N ALA A 121 -16.17 5.98 0.97
CA ALA A 121 -16.21 7.21 0.17
C ALA A 121 -15.04 8.14 0.50
N PHE A 122 -14.66 8.96 -0.47
CA PHE A 122 -13.89 10.16 -0.21
C PHE A 122 -14.81 11.20 0.43
N LEU A 123 -14.34 11.85 1.49
CA LEU A 123 -15.06 12.96 2.12
C LEU A 123 -15.06 14.19 1.20
N PRO A 124 -15.99 15.14 1.40
CA PRO A 124 -16.01 16.39 0.67
C PRO A 124 -14.64 17.06 0.60
N ASN A 125 -14.23 17.47 -0.61
CA ASN A 125 -12.95 18.13 -0.89
C ASN A 125 -11.71 17.33 -0.46
N SER A 126 -11.81 16.00 -0.33
CA SER A 126 -10.69 15.13 0.02
C SER A 126 -10.23 14.27 -1.15
N HIS A 127 -8.94 14.23 -1.40
CA HIS A 127 -8.33 13.32 -2.37
C HIS A 127 -7.86 12.01 -1.73
N ARG A 128 -8.07 11.81 -0.42
CA ARG A 128 -7.65 10.62 0.32
C ARG A 128 -8.79 10.06 1.16
N ALA A 129 -8.92 8.75 1.10
CA ALA A 129 -9.80 7.94 1.94
C ALA A 129 -9.07 6.70 2.43
N TYR A 130 -9.71 5.93 3.28
CA TYR A 130 -9.18 4.67 3.81
C TYR A 130 -10.23 3.58 3.73
N VAL A 131 -9.76 2.34 3.51
CA VAL A 131 -10.56 1.13 3.70
C VAL A 131 -10.22 0.57 5.07
N PRO A 132 -11.07 0.72 6.09
CA PRO A 132 -10.85 0.16 7.42
C PRO A 132 -11.17 -1.33 7.42
N VAL A 133 -10.16 -2.17 7.61
CA VAL A 133 -10.31 -3.62 7.72
C VAL A 133 -10.03 -4.02 9.16
N LYS A 134 -11.06 -4.46 9.88
CA LYS A 134 -10.90 -4.96 11.26
C LYS A 134 -10.55 -6.43 11.22
N LEU A 135 -9.33 -6.77 11.59
CA LEU A 135 -8.83 -8.14 11.76
C LEU A 135 -9.29 -8.71 13.09
N ILE A 136 -9.55 -10.03 13.14
CA ILE A 136 -10.06 -10.75 14.30
C ILE A 136 -9.07 -11.87 14.66
N ARG A 137 -8.61 -11.90 15.91
CA ARG A 137 -7.63 -12.85 16.43
C ARG A 137 -8.21 -14.23 16.75
N GLU A 138 -9.44 -14.28 17.26
CA GLU A 138 -10.04 -15.45 17.93
C GLU A 138 -9.92 -16.76 17.13
N ASN A 139 -10.01 -16.68 15.81
CA ASN A 139 -9.99 -17.86 14.94
C ASN A 139 -8.63 -18.13 14.29
N LEU A 140 -7.55 -17.50 14.76
CA LEU A 140 -6.21 -17.68 14.26
C LEU A 140 -5.45 -18.69 15.15
N SER A 141 -4.77 -19.65 14.53
CA SER A 141 -3.95 -20.61 15.24
C SER A 141 -2.68 -19.97 15.80
N GLU A 142 -2.31 -20.32 17.03
CA GLU A 142 -1.01 -19.97 17.63
C GLU A 142 0.13 -20.91 17.23
N ASP A 143 -0.21 -22.10 16.76
CA ASP A 143 0.76 -23.18 16.51
C ASP A 143 1.05 -23.38 15.02
N LYS A 144 0.12 -22.96 14.15
CA LYS A 144 0.27 -23.12 12.72
C LYS A 144 0.60 -21.76 12.07
N ASN A 145 1.66 -21.76 11.30
CA ASN A 145 2.03 -20.60 10.46
C ASN A 145 1.09 -20.50 9.24
N ASP A 146 -0.20 -20.65 9.47
CA ASP A 146 -1.24 -20.46 8.46
C ASP A 146 -1.52 -18.96 8.35
N SER A 147 -0.67 -18.25 7.63
CA SER A 147 -0.92 -16.83 7.33
C SER A 147 -2.23 -16.71 6.56
N ILE A 148 -3.22 -16.14 7.22
CA ILE A 148 -4.50 -15.80 6.59
C ILE A 148 -4.27 -14.63 5.62
N LYS A 149 -4.82 -14.75 4.42
CA LYS A 149 -4.65 -13.76 3.34
C LYS A 149 -6.00 -13.16 2.99
N LEU A 150 -6.09 -11.84 3.02
CA LEU A 150 -7.20 -11.07 2.49
C LEU A 150 -6.70 -10.25 1.30
N VAL A 151 -7.29 -10.46 0.16
CA VAL A 151 -7.03 -9.69 -1.05
C VAL A 151 -8.22 -8.77 -1.27
N LEU A 152 -7.98 -7.48 -1.42
CA LEU A 152 -8.99 -6.50 -1.79
C LEU A 152 -8.66 -5.93 -3.17
N ASN A 153 -9.67 -5.86 -4.02
CA ASN A 153 -9.59 -5.20 -5.31
C ASN A 153 -10.52 -3.99 -5.33
N LEU A 154 -10.03 -2.86 -5.82
CA LEU A 154 -10.90 -1.77 -6.23
C LEU A 154 -11.65 -2.20 -7.49
N VAL A 155 -12.95 -1.91 -7.54
CA VAL A 155 -13.80 -2.19 -8.70
C VAL A 155 -14.46 -0.92 -9.20
N PRO A 156 -14.61 -0.75 -10.52
CA PRO A 156 -15.21 0.45 -11.08
C PRO A 156 -16.71 0.52 -10.72
N THR A 157 -17.19 1.74 -10.57
CA THR A 157 -18.61 2.07 -10.47
C THR A 157 -19.01 2.98 -11.64
N ALA A 158 -20.26 3.38 -11.73
CA ALA A 158 -20.70 4.34 -12.75
C ALA A 158 -20.00 5.69 -12.62
N GLU A 159 -19.60 6.08 -11.40
CA GLU A 159 -19.06 7.40 -11.08
C GLU A 159 -17.55 7.38 -10.79
N MET A 160 -16.99 6.21 -10.49
CA MET A 160 -15.59 6.05 -10.08
C MET A 160 -14.89 4.96 -10.88
N GLY A 161 -13.91 5.34 -11.66
CA GLY A 161 -13.08 4.41 -12.43
C GLY A 161 -11.92 3.82 -11.62
N VAL A 162 -11.27 2.80 -12.18
CA VAL A 162 -10.08 2.13 -11.62
C VAL A 162 -9.11 1.83 -12.77
N ARG A 163 -8.36 2.84 -13.23
CA ARG A 163 -7.42 2.70 -14.37
C ARG A 163 -6.03 2.21 -13.97
N PHE A 164 -5.61 2.46 -12.75
CA PHE A 164 -4.25 2.16 -12.28
C PHE A 164 -4.11 0.67 -11.92
N LYS A 165 -3.88 -0.19 -12.92
CA LYS A 165 -3.82 -1.65 -12.74
C LYS A 165 -2.81 -2.13 -11.69
N ALA A 166 -1.70 -1.43 -11.54
CA ALA A 166 -0.69 -1.74 -10.54
C ALA A 166 -1.16 -1.43 -9.09
N ASN A 167 -2.13 -0.51 -8.94
CA ASN A 167 -2.60 0.02 -7.66
C ASN A 167 -4.09 -0.27 -7.41
N ASN A 168 -4.66 -1.26 -8.06
CA ASN A 168 -6.05 -1.63 -7.86
C ASN A 168 -6.23 -2.84 -6.92
N ARG A 169 -5.14 -3.40 -6.41
CA ARG A 169 -5.12 -4.58 -5.57
C ARG A 169 -4.19 -4.42 -4.39
N VAL A 170 -4.66 -4.84 -3.20
CA VAL A 170 -3.86 -4.93 -1.98
C VAL A 170 -4.02 -6.31 -1.36
N LYS A 171 -2.97 -6.80 -0.72
CA LYS A 171 -2.99 -8.04 0.04
C LYS A 171 -2.68 -7.74 1.51
N ILE A 172 -3.55 -8.17 2.41
CA ILE A 172 -3.34 -8.13 3.85
C ILE A 172 -3.06 -9.57 4.29
N THR A 173 -1.92 -9.79 4.92
CA THR A 173 -1.52 -11.09 5.47
C THR A 173 -1.44 -10.96 6.97
N PHE A 174 -2.07 -11.87 7.70
CA PHE A 174 -2.05 -11.81 9.16
C PHE A 174 -2.09 -13.21 9.78
N ASN A 175 -1.54 -13.31 11.00
CA ASN A 175 -1.43 -14.56 11.75
C ASN A 175 -1.46 -14.28 13.27
N ASN A 176 -1.41 -15.35 14.06
CA ASN A 176 -1.29 -15.30 15.52
C ASN A 176 -0.10 -16.14 16.03
N VAL A 177 0.91 -16.34 15.17
CA VAL A 177 2.04 -17.22 15.51
C VAL A 177 3.09 -16.43 16.29
N LEU A 178 3.51 -16.99 17.42
CA LEU A 178 4.64 -16.52 18.19
C LEU A 178 5.74 -17.58 18.16
N SER A 179 6.75 -17.35 17.34
CA SER A 179 7.90 -18.24 17.19
C SER A 179 9.05 -17.82 18.10
N LYS A 180 9.93 -18.76 18.46
CA LYS A 180 11.19 -18.48 19.14
C LYS A 180 12.04 -17.56 18.25
N PRO A 181 12.39 -16.32 18.69
CA PRO A 181 13.24 -15.45 17.92
C PRO A 181 14.70 -15.97 17.95
N ASP A 182 15.47 -15.62 16.92
CA ASP A 182 16.88 -15.99 16.79
C ASP A 182 17.74 -15.49 17.96
N PHE A 183 17.45 -14.31 18.48
CA PHE A 183 18.16 -13.73 19.63
C PHE A 183 17.84 -14.41 20.96
N TRP A 184 16.83 -15.28 21.04
CA TRP A 184 16.47 -15.94 22.30
C TRP A 184 17.63 -16.70 22.93
N THR A 185 18.50 -17.27 22.11
CA THR A 185 19.69 -18.00 22.58
C THR A 185 20.61 -17.13 23.44
N VAL A 186 20.72 -15.83 23.11
CA VAL A 186 21.49 -14.87 23.92
C VAL A 186 20.85 -14.68 25.30
N LEU A 187 19.53 -14.49 25.36
CA LEU A 187 18.79 -14.30 26.60
C LEU A 187 18.79 -15.56 27.44
N GLU A 188 18.66 -16.73 26.81
CA GLU A 188 18.67 -18.04 27.46
C GLU A 188 20.02 -18.35 28.08
N THR A 189 21.10 -18.21 27.28
CA THR A 189 22.43 -18.71 27.66
C THR A 189 23.20 -17.71 28.55
N TYR A 190 23.13 -16.43 28.21
CA TYR A 190 23.97 -15.43 28.88
C TYR A 190 23.22 -14.60 29.94
N TRP A 191 21.90 -14.50 29.84
CA TRP A 191 21.09 -13.67 30.76
C TRP A 191 20.21 -14.47 31.69
N GLY A 192 20.19 -15.81 31.55
CA GLY A 192 19.55 -16.74 32.45
C GLY A 192 18.03 -16.85 32.27
N LEU A 193 17.46 -16.37 31.14
CA LEU A 193 16.01 -16.43 30.91
C LEU A 193 15.50 -17.88 30.82
N GLY A 194 16.38 -18.82 30.51
CA GLY A 194 16.06 -20.24 30.36
C GLY A 194 15.31 -20.56 29.09
N ALA A 195 14.82 -21.80 28.98
CA ALA A 195 14.17 -22.32 27.78
C ALA A 195 13.03 -21.41 27.31
N PHE A 196 12.86 -21.33 25.99
CA PHE A 196 11.80 -20.55 25.37
C PHE A 196 10.43 -21.11 25.74
N THR A 197 9.56 -20.22 26.24
CA THR A 197 8.12 -20.43 26.23
C THR A 197 7.44 -19.20 25.63
N LYS A 198 6.28 -19.39 25.00
CA LYS A 198 5.51 -18.27 24.43
C LYS A 198 5.15 -17.24 25.48
N ASN A 199 4.85 -17.67 26.70
CA ASN A 199 4.44 -16.81 27.80
C ASN A 199 5.60 -15.94 28.32
N LYS A 200 6.80 -16.50 28.49
CA LYS A 200 8.01 -15.71 28.78
C LYS A 200 8.25 -14.64 27.72
N TYR A 201 8.12 -15.03 26.46
CA TYR A 201 8.36 -14.12 25.37
C TYR A 201 7.31 -13.02 25.29
N ARG A 202 6.02 -13.34 25.45
CA ARG A 202 4.96 -12.31 25.55
C ARG A 202 5.20 -11.35 26.71
N LYS A 203 5.58 -11.86 27.87
CA LYS A 203 5.91 -11.02 29.03
C LYS A 203 7.06 -10.07 28.72
N LEU A 204 8.13 -10.54 28.08
CA LEU A 204 9.23 -9.69 27.63
C LEU A 204 8.77 -8.65 26.63
N LEU A 205 7.99 -9.06 25.59
CA LEU A 205 7.45 -8.18 24.56
C LEU A 205 6.51 -7.12 25.12
N SER A 206 5.80 -7.38 26.25
CA SER A 206 4.89 -6.40 26.84
C SER A 206 5.60 -5.15 27.35
N TYR A 207 6.88 -5.22 27.70
CA TYR A 207 7.69 -4.06 28.06
C TYR A 207 8.09 -3.19 26.84
N TYR A 208 7.87 -3.68 25.64
CA TYR A 208 8.23 -3.05 24.37
C TYR A 208 7.03 -2.92 23.41
N ASP A 209 5.80 -2.88 23.92
CA ASP A 209 4.56 -2.78 23.12
C ASP A 209 4.42 -3.83 22.01
N GLY A 210 5.02 -5.01 22.22
CA GLY A 210 5.07 -6.08 21.22
C GLY A 210 6.03 -5.79 20.06
N ASN A 211 7.00 -4.89 20.25
CA ASN A 211 7.98 -4.54 19.23
C ASN A 211 9.25 -5.40 19.39
N GLU A 212 9.30 -6.52 18.64
CA GLU A 212 10.46 -7.42 18.60
C GLU A 212 11.71 -6.73 18.07
N ASP A 213 11.56 -5.84 17.07
CA ASP A 213 12.69 -5.16 16.44
C ASP A 213 13.39 -4.21 17.42
N ALA A 214 12.65 -3.63 18.37
CA ALA A 214 13.25 -2.83 19.44
C ALA A 214 14.20 -3.66 20.30
N ILE A 215 13.79 -4.87 20.70
CA ILE A 215 14.66 -5.79 21.47
C ILE A 215 15.88 -6.20 20.64
N ARG A 216 15.66 -6.58 19.38
CA ARG A 216 16.75 -6.94 18.45
C ARG A 216 17.76 -5.83 18.28
N LYS A 217 17.29 -4.59 18.07
CA LYS A 217 18.14 -3.41 17.92
C LYS A 217 18.99 -3.12 19.19
N ILE A 218 18.41 -3.32 20.37
CA ILE A 218 19.14 -3.18 21.64
C ILE A 218 20.24 -4.24 21.74
N LEU A 219 19.94 -5.50 21.44
CA LEU A 219 20.90 -6.61 21.54
C LEU A 219 22.04 -6.51 20.53
N THR A 220 21.78 -5.98 19.34
CA THR A 220 22.81 -5.81 18.28
C THR A 220 23.49 -4.45 18.33
N GLY A 221 22.99 -3.51 19.12
CA GLY A 221 23.54 -2.17 19.26
C GLY A 221 24.69 -2.10 20.27
N THR A 222 25.27 -0.91 20.40
CA THR A 222 26.40 -0.63 21.32
C THR A 222 25.99 0.22 22.53
N ASP A 223 24.69 0.53 22.68
CA ASP A 223 24.19 1.32 23.80
C ASP A 223 24.09 0.46 25.07
N ALA A 224 25.12 0.57 25.91
CA ALA A 224 25.20 -0.16 27.19
C ALA A 224 24.05 0.17 28.15
N THR A 225 23.51 1.40 28.08
CA THR A 225 22.38 1.80 28.92
C THR A 225 21.11 1.07 28.50
N ALA A 226 20.81 1.05 27.19
CA ALA A 226 19.67 0.33 26.65
C ALA A 226 19.80 -1.18 26.93
N GLN A 227 21.00 -1.76 26.78
CA GLN A 227 21.25 -3.16 27.12
C GLN A 227 21.04 -3.44 28.61
N GLY A 228 21.45 -2.53 29.50
CA GLY A 228 21.21 -2.63 30.94
C GLY A 228 19.71 -2.65 31.29
N TYR A 229 18.93 -1.79 30.67
CA TYR A 229 17.47 -1.79 30.83
C TYR A 229 16.83 -3.09 30.32
N LEU A 230 17.24 -3.57 29.15
CA LEU A 230 16.73 -4.85 28.64
C LEU A 230 17.09 -6.01 29.56
N TYR A 231 18.33 -6.04 30.09
CA TYR A 231 18.74 -7.04 31.09
C TYR A 231 17.85 -7.01 32.34
N GLN A 232 17.55 -5.81 32.87
CA GLN A 232 16.63 -5.65 33.99
C GLN A 232 15.24 -6.25 33.65
N ARG A 233 14.69 -5.98 32.47
CA ARG A 233 13.41 -6.56 32.04
C ARG A 233 13.44 -8.08 31.95
N VAL A 234 14.55 -8.64 31.50
CA VAL A 234 14.77 -10.10 31.50
C VAL A 234 14.74 -10.65 32.94
N GLN A 235 15.41 -9.98 33.90
CA GLN A 235 15.37 -10.41 35.31
C GLN A 235 13.96 -10.32 35.89
N GLU A 236 13.18 -9.30 35.54
CA GLU A 236 11.78 -9.17 35.93
C GLU A 236 10.91 -10.30 35.37
N VAL A 237 11.15 -10.74 34.12
CA VAL A 237 10.46 -11.91 33.53
C VAL A 237 10.79 -13.19 34.31
N ILE A 238 12.08 -13.40 34.64
CA ILE A 238 12.55 -14.56 35.42
C ILE A 238 11.86 -14.57 36.81
N ALA A 239 11.87 -13.46 37.51
CA ALA A 239 11.26 -13.33 38.82
C ALA A 239 9.73 -13.54 38.75
N TYR A 240 9.06 -13.02 37.72
CA TYR A 240 7.63 -13.22 37.52
C TYR A 240 7.26 -14.69 37.41
N PHE A 241 7.92 -15.46 36.55
CA PHE A 241 7.61 -16.87 36.35
C PHE A 241 8.15 -17.79 37.47
N ALA A 242 9.11 -17.32 38.24
CA ALA A 242 9.47 -17.99 39.50
C ALA A 242 8.35 -17.89 40.56
N ALA A 243 7.62 -16.79 40.55
CA ALA A 243 6.47 -16.57 41.45
C ALA A 243 5.16 -17.16 40.89
N HIS A 244 5.05 -17.38 39.56
CA HIS A 244 3.85 -17.86 38.88
C HIS A 244 4.22 -19.05 37.93
N PRO A 245 4.64 -20.20 38.47
CA PRO A 245 5.09 -21.34 37.69
C PRO A 245 3.99 -22.01 36.84
N ASP A 246 2.73 -21.82 37.23
CA ASP A 246 1.53 -22.28 36.55
C ASP A 246 1.22 -21.51 35.25
N GLU A 247 1.81 -20.33 35.09
CA GLU A 247 1.67 -19.50 33.88
C GLU A 247 2.80 -19.76 32.86
N LEU A 248 3.75 -20.63 33.15
CA LEU A 248 4.91 -20.87 32.30
C LEU A 248 4.53 -21.70 31.08
#